data_a6281ad1c9a2fb32ab2baa4bca781bac
#
_entry.id   a6281ad1c9a2fb32ab2baa4bca781bac
#
_cell.length_a   1.000
_cell.length_b   1.000
_cell.length_c   1.000
_cell.angle_alpha   90.00
_cell.angle_beta   90.00
_cell.angle_gamma   90.00
#
_symmetry.space_group_name_H-M   'P 1'
#
loop_
_entity.id
_entity.type
_entity.pdbx_description
1 polymer ?
#
loop_
_entity_poly.entity_id
_entity_poly.type
_entity_poly.pdbx_seq_one_letter_code
_entity_poly.pdbx_strand_id
1 'polypeptide(L)'
;MADTTAYSTLLSQARAGDVYLNDEAAAYHMFKACDQRLADLDKILITSQRAQNVSGFGDFDIAKQLEAKFRTQAGNDPNSIYEVILKDIEAVKQLREVFSISFKRIAGKDIENANALDYVTGQVS
;
A
#
# COMPACT_ATOMS: atom_id res chain seq x y z
N MET A 1 10.33 -6.26 -3.68
CA MET A 1 9.63 -5.07 -4.16
C MET A 1 8.34 -5.49 -4.83
N ALA A 2 7.26 -4.76 -4.60
CA ALA A 2 5.96 -5.11 -5.17
C ALA A 2 5.95 -4.96 -6.69
N ASP A 3 5.34 -5.93 -7.37
CA ASP A 3 5.15 -5.90 -8.81
C ASP A 3 3.74 -5.42 -9.12
N THR A 4 3.61 -4.15 -9.52
CA THR A 4 2.32 -3.53 -9.82
C THR A 4 1.65 -4.17 -11.03
N THR A 5 2.43 -4.75 -11.96
CA THR A 5 1.88 -5.42 -13.14
C THR A 5 1.09 -6.67 -12.75
N ALA A 6 1.62 -7.47 -11.81
CA ALA A 6 0.93 -8.65 -11.32
C ALA A 6 -0.41 -8.30 -10.67
N TYR A 7 -0.43 -7.24 -9.86
CA TYR A 7 -1.65 -6.80 -9.19
C TYR A 7 -2.63 -6.18 -10.17
N SER A 8 -2.16 -5.49 -11.20
CA SER A 8 -3.01 -4.95 -12.26
C SER A 8 -3.73 -6.06 -13.02
N THR A 9 -3.03 -7.14 -13.31
CA THR A 9 -3.60 -8.31 -13.98
C THR A 9 -4.66 -8.95 -13.08
N LEU A 10 -4.34 -9.15 -11.80
CA LEU A 10 -5.28 -9.70 -10.83
C LEU A 10 -6.53 -8.82 -10.72
N LEU A 11 -6.36 -7.51 -10.68
CA LEU A 11 -7.48 -6.59 -10.62
C LEU A 11 -8.37 -6.69 -11.85
N SER A 12 -7.78 -6.76 -13.04
CA SER A 12 -8.54 -6.93 -14.28
C SER A 12 -9.36 -8.22 -14.25
N GLN A 13 -8.77 -9.31 -13.77
CA GLN A 13 -9.45 -10.59 -13.65
C GLN A 13 -10.58 -10.53 -12.62
N ALA A 14 -10.38 -9.82 -11.52
CA ALA A 14 -11.42 -9.64 -10.51
C ALA A 14 -12.60 -8.82 -11.06
N ARG A 15 -12.33 -7.77 -11.82
CA ARG A 15 -13.37 -6.95 -12.47
C ARG A 15 -14.17 -7.75 -13.49
N ALA A 16 -13.51 -8.67 -14.18
CA ALA A 16 -14.16 -9.54 -15.14
C ALA A 16 -14.94 -10.69 -14.49
N GLY A 17 -14.76 -10.90 -13.19
CA GLY A 17 -15.43 -11.97 -12.46
C GLY A 17 -14.71 -13.30 -12.51
N ASP A 18 -13.49 -13.34 -13.03
CA ASP A 18 -12.72 -14.57 -13.17
C ASP A 18 -12.02 -15.00 -11.88
N VAL A 19 -11.74 -14.03 -11.00
CA VAL A 19 -11.03 -14.27 -9.74
C VAL A 19 -11.74 -13.50 -8.63
N TYR A 20 -12.04 -14.17 -7.53
CA TYR A 20 -12.60 -13.54 -6.34
C TYR A 20 -12.46 -14.46 -5.13
N LEU A 21 -12.55 -13.88 -3.95
CA LEU A 21 -12.61 -14.66 -2.71
C LEU A 21 -14.04 -15.17 -2.48
N ASN A 22 -14.15 -16.33 -1.88
CA ASN A 22 -15.44 -16.94 -1.55
C ASN A 22 -15.91 -16.66 -0.13
N ASP A 23 -15.12 -15.93 0.65
CA ASP A 23 -15.39 -15.69 2.07
C ASP A 23 -15.58 -14.19 2.29
N GLU A 24 -16.80 -13.80 2.69
CA GLU A 24 -17.16 -12.42 2.96
C GLU A 24 -16.30 -11.81 4.06
N ALA A 25 -16.12 -12.54 5.16
CA ALA A 25 -15.32 -12.05 6.29
C ALA A 25 -13.85 -11.89 5.89
N ALA A 26 -13.30 -12.84 5.14
CA ALA A 26 -11.92 -12.74 4.65
C ALA A 26 -11.76 -11.53 3.74
N ALA A 27 -12.69 -11.29 2.82
CA ALA A 27 -12.63 -10.11 1.94
C ALA A 27 -12.67 -8.81 2.75
N TYR A 28 -13.53 -8.74 3.75
CA TYR A 28 -13.64 -7.58 4.62
C TYR A 28 -12.32 -7.34 5.38
N HIS A 29 -11.78 -8.35 6.02
CA HIS A 29 -10.57 -8.20 6.82
C HIS A 29 -9.35 -7.87 5.96
N MET A 30 -9.24 -8.46 4.78
CA MET A 30 -8.14 -8.15 3.87
C MET A 30 -8.25 -6.72 3.33
N PHE A 31 -9.47 -6.26 3.05
CA PHE A 31 -9.69 -4.86 2.66
C PHE A 31 -9.23 -3.90 3.76
N LYS A 32 -9.63 -4.19 5.01
CA LYS A 32 -9.22 -3.35 6.16
C LYS A 32 -7.70 -3.40 6.39
N ALA A 33 -7.08 -4.54 6.17
CA ALA A 33 -5.63 -4.66 6.24
C ALA A 33 -4.95 -3.78 5.19
N CYS A 34 -5.50 -3.70 3.99
CA CYS A 34 -4.99 -2.80 2.96
C CYS A 34 -5.13 -1.33 3.38
N ASP A 35 -6.26 -0.95 3.99
CA ASP A 35 -6.44 0.41 4.52
C ASP A 35 -5.37 0.75 5.55
N GLN A 36 -5.10 -0.16 6.47
CA GLN A 36 -4.05 0.03 7.48
C GLN A 36 -2.69 0.13 6.84
N ARG A 37 -2.39 -0.74 5.88
CA ARG A 37 -1.11 -0.71 5.18
C ARG A 37 -0.92 0.59 4.42
N LEU A 38 -1.97 1.11 3.78
CA LEU A 38 -1.89 2.39 3.08
C LEU A 38 -1.61 3.55 4.04
N ALA A 39 -2.23 3.54 5.22
CA ALA A 39 -1.95 4.55 6.24
C ALA A 39 -0.50 4.49 6.70
N ASP A 40 0.04 3.28 6.91
CA ASP A 40 1.43 3.09 7.32
C ASP A 40 2.40 3.53 6.23
N LEU A 41 2.11 3.19 4.97
CA LEU A 41 2.94 3.59 3.83
C LEU A 41 2.94 5.11 3.66
N ASP A 42 1.82 5.78 3.90
CA ASP A 42 1.74 7.24 3.84
C ASP A 42 2.68 7.89 4.87
N LYS A 43 2.71 7.36 6.08
CA LYS A 43 3.64 7.84 7.12
C LYS A 43 5.09 7.65 6.71
N ILE A 44 5.41 6.51 6.13
CA ILE A 44 6.76 6.22 5.65
C ILE A 44 7.11 7.15 4.48
N LEU A 45 6.15 7.43 3.61
CA LEU A 45 6.34 8.34 2.49
C LEU A 45 6.71 9.75 2.98
N ILE A 46 6.01 10.25 3.99
CA ILE A 46 6.31 11.55 4.59
C ILE A 46 7.72 11.57 5.16
N THR A 47 8.10 10.52 5.86
CA THR A 47 9.45 10.38 6.42
C THR A 47 10.50 10.37 5.31
N SER A 48 10.23 9.67 4.22
CA SER A 48 11.10 9.63 3.05
C SER A 48 11.27 11.02 2.41
N GLN A 49 10.18 11.77 2.32
CA GLN A 49 10.23 13.14 1.80
C GLN A 49 11.10 14.04 2.66
N ARG A 50 11.03 13.88 3.97
CA ARG A 50 11.89 14.63 4.89
C ARG A 50 13.35 14.26 4.70
N ALA A 51 13.65 13.00 4.44
CA ALA A 51 15.00 12.53 4.19
C ALA A 51 15.62 13.13 2.93
N GLN A 52 14.81 13.48 1.93
CA GLN A 52 15.29 14.16 0.72
C GLN A 52 15.86 15.54 1.02
N ASN A 53 15.45 16.15 2.13
CA ASN A 53 15.87 17.48 2.54
C ASN A 53 16.87 17.43 3.69
N VAL A 54 17.56 16.31 3.85
CA VAL A 54 18.56 16.14 4.91
C VAL A 54 19.66 17.19 4.77
N SER A 55 20.00 17.80 5.89
CA SER A 55 21.07 18.80 5.98
C SER A 55 21.73 18.69 7.36
N GLY A 56 22.74 19.51 7.60
CA GLY A 56 23.37 19.55 8.91
C GLY A 56 24.50 18.56 9.11
N PHE A 57 25.00 17.95 8.04
CA PHE A 57 26.17 17.07 8.12
C PHE A 57 27.48 17.84 8.30
N GLY A 58 27.46 19.16 8.23
CA GLY A 58 28.64 20.00 8.39
C GLY A 58 29.19 20.48 7.06
N ASP A 59 30.33 21.20 7.16
CA ASP A 59 30.92 21.85 5.99
C ASP A 59 32.11 21.10 5.39
N PHE A 60 32.45 19.95 5.92
CA PHE A 60 33.51 19.12 5.36
C PHE A 60 33.04 18.47 4.05
N ASP A 61 33.98 18.31 3.10
CA ASP A 61 33.66 17.72 1.79
C ASP A 61 33.06 16.32 1.91
N ILE A 62 33.59 15.50 2.81
CA ILE A 62 33.10 14.14 3.03
C ILE A 62 31.67 14.19 3.55
N ALA A 63 31.38 15.11 4.46
CA ALA A 63 30.03 15.28 5.03
C ALA A 63 29.03 15.72 3.96
N LYS A 64 29.42 16.62 3.07
CA LYS A 64 28.57 17.07 1.96
C LYS A 64 28.32 15.98 0.94
N GLN A 65 29.33 15.17 0.65
CA GLN A 65 29.17 14.01 -0.24
C GLN A 65 28.21 12.99 0.35
N LEU A 66 28.33 12.74 1.65
CA LEU A 66 27.47 11.81 2.36
C LEU A 66 26.02 12.30 2.36
N GLU A 67 25.83 13.59 2.61
CA GLU A 67 24.52 14.24 2.59
C GLU A 67 23.87 14.14 1.21
N ALA A 68 24.62 14.44 0.15
CA ALA A 68 24.12 14.34 -1.22
C ALA A 68 23.73 12.91 -1.57
N LYS A 69 24.56 11.94 -1.19
CA LYS A 69 24.28 10.53 -1.43
C LYS A 69 23.02 10.07 -0.69
N PHE A 70 22.87 10.53 0.55
CA PHE A 70 21.69 10.21 1.36
C PHE A 70 20.41 10.74 0.71
N ARG A 71 20.44 11.97 0.22
CA ARG A 71 19.31 12.57 -0.48
C ARG A 71 18.95 11.82 -1.76
N THR A 72 19.96 11.40 -2.51
CA THR A 72 19.75 10.64 -3.73
C THR A 72 19.06 9.31 -3.44
N GLN A 73 19.51 8.61 -2.41
CA GLN A 73 18.89 7.34 -2.01
C GLN A 73 17.47 7.52 -1.51
N ALA A 74 17.17 8.67 -0.92
CA ALA A 74 15.84 8.95 -0.40
C ALA A 74 14.83 9.31 -1.49
N GLY A 75 15.26 10.00 -2.58
CA GLY A 75 14.24 10.50 -3.50
C GLY A 75 14.63 10.73 -4.96
N ASN A 76 15.90 10.80 -5.30
CA ASN A 76 16.31 11.23 -6.64
C ASN A 76 16.65 10.08 -7.60
N ASP A 77 16.55 8.84 -7.15
CA ASP A 77 16.87 7.65 -7.93
C ASP A 77 15.60 6.85 -8.16
N PRO A 78 15.38 6.25 -9.35
CA PRO A 78 14.20 5.40 -9.58
C PRO A 78 14.06 4.24 -8.62
N ASN A 79 15.18 3.82 -8.00
CA ASN A 79 15.18 2.76 -6.98
C ASN A 79 15.28 3.33 -5.57
N SER A 80 15.04 4.64 -5.40
CA SER A 80 15.06 5.27 -4.08
C SER A 80 13.94 4.73 -3.20
N ILE A 81 14.08 4.95 -1.89
CA ILE A 81 13.05 4.60 -0.92
C ILE A 81 11.71 5.24 -1.29
N TYR A 82 11.75 6.53 -1.68
CA TYR A 82 10.53 7.26 -2.08
C TYR A 82 9.81 6.58 -3.23
N GLU A 83 10.54 6.23 -4.29
CA GLU A 83 9.94 5.60 -5.47
C GLU A 83 9.42 4.19 -5.17
N VAL A 84 10.14 3.43 -4.35
CA VAL A 84 9.70 2.09 -3.93
C VAL A 84 8.40 2.20 -3.13
N ILE A 85 8.30 3.18 -2.22
CA ILE A 85 7.09 3.37 -1.42
C ILE A 85 5.91 3.74 -2.32
N LEU A 86 6.10 4.60 -3.33
CA LEU A 86 5.04 4.95 -4.27
C LEU A 86 4.53 3.73 -5.03
N LYS A 87 5.43 2.84 -5.45
CA LYS A 87 5.05 1.60 -6.13
C LYS A 87 4.29 0.67 -5.19
N ASP A 88 4.71 0.58 -3.94
CA ASP A 88 4.02 -0.24 -2.95
C ASP A 88 2.61 0.29 -2.67
N ILE A 89 2.44 1.61 -2.58
CA ILE A 89 1.14 2.23 -2.40
C ILE A 89 0.21 1.86 -3.56
N GLU A 90 0.71 1.96 -4.79
CA GLU A 90 -0.08 1.60 -5.97
C GLU A 90 -0.49 0.13 -5.95
N ALA A 91 0.44 -0.76 -5.61
CA ALA A 91 0.16 -2.19 -5.52
C ALA A 91 -0.91 -2.48 -4.47
N VAL A 92 -0.82 -1.85 -3.30
CA VAL A 92 -1.79 -2.07 -2.22
C VAL A 92 -3.16 -1.51 -2.60
N LYS A 93 -3.23 -0.38 -3.31
CA LYS A 93 -4.49 0.16 -3.81
C LYS A 93 -5.18 -0.80 -4.76
N GLN A 94 -4.43 -1.41 -5.66
CA GLN A 94 -4.97 -2.41 -6.60
C GLN A 94 -5.48 -3.64 -5.85
N LEU A 95 -4.72 -4.12 -4.89
CA LEU A 95 -5.11 -5.27 -4.09
C LEU A 95 -6.36 -4.97 -3.25
N ARG A 96 -6.43 -3.77 -2.68
CA ARG A 96 -7.60 -3.31 -1.93
C ARG A 96 -8.86 -3.36 -2.79
N GLU A 97 -8.76 -2.95 -4.04
CA GLU A 97 -9.91 -2.99 -4.95
C GLU A 97 -10.34 -4.42 -5.26
N VAL A 98 -9.40 -5.36 -5.38
CA VAL A 98 -9.72 -6.78 -5.56
C VAL A 98 -10.59 -7.28 -4.39
N PHE A 99 -10.23 -6.94 -3.16
CA PHE A 99 -11.00 -7.35 -2.00
C PHE A 99 -12.38 -6.66 -1.95
N SER A 100 -12.44 -5.41 -2.36
CA SER A 100 -13.71 -4.67 -2.47
C SER A 100 -14.66 -5.34 -3.47
N ILE A 101 -14.15 -5.73 -4.62
CA ILE A 101 -14.94 -6.42 -5.65
C ILE A 101 -15.42 -7.77 -5.13
N SER A 102 -14.53 -8.52 -4.49
CA SER A 102 -14.88 -9.83 -3.92
C SER A 102 -15.97 -9.70 -2.86
N PHE A 103 -15.86 -8.70 -1.99
CA PHE A 103 -16.87 -8.46 -0.95
C PHE A 103 -18.24 -8.14 -1.56
N LYS A 104 -18.28 -7.23 -2.51
CA LYS A 104 -19.53 -6.83 -3.16
C LYS A 104 -20.20 -8.02 -3.85
N ARG A 105 -19.41 -8.88 -4.45
CA ARG A 105 -19.86 -10.06 -5.14
C ARG A 105 -20.58 -11.05 -4.21
N ILE A 106 -20.06 -11.20 -3.00
CA ILE A 106 -20.59 -12.12 -1.99
C ILE A 106 -21.73 -11.47 -1.20
N ALA A 107 -21.52 -10.26 -0.72
CA ALA A 107 -22.43 -9.58 0.21
C ALA A 107 -23.57 -8.83 -0.50
N GLY A 108 -23.41 -8.49 -1.77
CA GLY A 108 -24.41 -7.73 -2.53
C GLY A 108 -24.44 -6.25 -2.18
N LYS A 109 -23.47 -5.76 -1.45
CA LYS A 109 -23.35 -4.33 -1.07
C LYS A 109 -21.90 -3.91 -1.07
N ASP A 110 -21.65 -2.60 -1.12
CA ASP A 110 -20.30 -2.07 -1.07
C ASP A 110 -19.70 -2.29 0.32
N ILE A 111 -18.39 -2.58 0.35
CA ILE A 111 -17.68 -2.88 1.59
C ILE A 111 -17.69 -1.67 2.55
N GLU A 112 -17.72 -0.45 2.02
CA GLU A 112 -17.81 0.77 2.81
C GLU A 112 -19.10 0.85 3.63
N ASN A 113 -20.15 0.16 3.19
CA ASN A 113 -21.44 0.09 3.88
C ASN A 113 -21.54 -1.07 4.85
N ALA A 114 -20.47 -1.86 4.97
CA ALA A 114 -20.45 -3.00 5.87
C ALA A 114 -20.37 -2.54 7.33
N ASN A 115 -21.07 -3.27 8.20
CA ASN A 115 -20.99 -3.03 9.64
C ASN A 115 -19.83 -3.86 10.20
N ALA A 116 -18.83 -3.17 10.76
CA ALA A 116 -17.65 -3.82 11.32
C ALA A 116 -18.01 -4.86 12.37
N LEU A 117 -19.07 -4.64 13.13
CA LEU A 117 -19.49 -5.57 14.17
C LEU A 117 -19.90 -6.94 13.62
N ASP A 118 -20.34 -7.00 12.37
CA ASP A 118 -20.72 -8.27 11.74
C ASP A 118 -19.53 -9.21 11.55
N TYR A 119 -18.31 -8.69 11.59
CA TYR A 119 -17.10 -9.45 11.28
C TYR A 119 -16.17 -9.64 12.47
N VAL A 120 -16.44 -8.97 13.59
CA VAL A 120 -15.61 -9.07 14.79
C VAL A 120 -15.69 -10.44 15.42
N THR A 121 -16.88 -11.00 15.50
CA THR A 121 -17.11 -12.30 16.15
C THR A 121 -16.42 -13.45 15.44
N GLY A 122 -16.22 -13.34 14.14
CA GLY A 122 -15.50 -14.37 13.38
C GLY A 122 -14.04 -14.51 13.77
N GLN A 123 -13.48 -13.51 14.42
CA GLN A 123 -12.09 -13.54 14.88
C GLN A 123 -11.94 -14.17 16.25
N VAL A 124 -13.00 -14.21 17.01
CA VAL A 124 -12.98 -14.66 18.40
C VAL A 124 -13.24 -16.16 18.54
N SER A 125 -13.96 -16.69 17.60
CA SER A 125 -14.36 -18.10 17.61
C SER A 125 -13.22 -19.04 17.25
#